data_993fce22ca6127643840a4982ea7e7bc
#
_entry.id   993fce22ca6127643840a4982ea7e7bc
#
_cell.length_a   1.000
_cell.length_b   1.000
_cell.length_c   1.000
_cell.angle_alpha   90.00
_cell.angle_beta   90.00
_cell.angle_gamma   90.00
#
_symmetry.space_group_name_H-M   'P 1'
#
loop_
_entity.id
_entity.type
_entity.pdbx_description
1 polymer ?
#
loop_
_entity_poly.entity_id
_entity_poly.type
_entity_poly.pdbx_seq_one_letter_code
_entity_poly.pdbx_strand_id
1 'polypeptide(L)'
;MDNKKFKSSGGMFIPRRMHCSPAFRKLTASSILVLFEFMFRRQLVKVGRRDRWLIKNNGEIVLTYAEITTRFGIARSTFRNSIDQLVKIGFIDIAHHGGGMMKDCSKYGISERWRDYGKEGFIKKSRKKDNRKLGFRQDNWEQQTGRKRKSKPKIGISNDTNSSITNNTR
;
A
#
# COMPACT_ATOMS: atom_id res chain seq x y z
N MET A 1 4.43 -45.40 -6.54
CA MET A 1 3.24 -44.49 -6.50
C MET A 1 3.75 -43.10 -6.77
N ASP A 2 3.57 -42.64 -8.02
CA ASP A 2 4.18 -41.40 -8.51
C ASP A 2 3.56 -40.16 -7.86
N ASN A 3 4.39 -39.47 -7.09
CA ASN A 3 4.11 -38.10 -6.65
C ASN A 3 4.03 -37.21 -7.89
N LYS A 4 2.89 -37.17 -8.56
CA LYS A 4 2.62 -36.10 -9.54
C LYS A 4 2.75 -34.76 -8.82
N LYS A 5 3.93 -34.15 -8.92
CA LYS A 5 4.12 -32.74 -8.64
C LYS A 5 3.08 -31.99 -9.46
N PHE A 6 2.09 -31.46 -8.78
CA PHE A 6 1.16 -30.51 -9.37
C PHE A 6 2.01 -29.35 -9.88
N LYS A 7 2.37 -29.39 -11.16
CA LYS A 7 2.90 -28.20 -11.85
C LYS A 7 1.77 -27.19 -11.76
N SER A 8 1.95 -26.20 -10.91
CA SER A 8 1.02 -25.08 -10.84
C SER A 8 0.98 -24.44 -12.23
N SER A 9 -0.03 -24.77 -12.99
CA SER A 9 -0.37 -24.06 -14.22
C SER A 9 -0.74 -22.65 -13.78
N GLY A 10 0.22 -21.75 -13.61
CA GLY A 10 0.15 -20.33 -13.29
C GLY A 10 -1.19 -19.63 -12.97
N GLY A 11 -2.23 -20.40 -12.71
CA GLY A 11 -3.58 -19.95 -12.45
C GLY A 11 -3.83 -19.57 -11.01
N MET A 12 -4.69 -18.59 -10.80
CA MET A 12 -5.15 -18.15 -9.49
C MET A 12 -6.64 -18.47 -9.36
N PHE A 13 -7.00 -19.15 -8.27
CA PHE A 13 -8.41 -19.39 -7.95
C PHE A 13 -8.97 -18.22 -7.16
N ILE A 14 -10.02 -17.57 -7.70
CA ILE A 14 -10.81 -16.54 -7.04
C ILE A 14 -12.16 -17.16 -6.67
N PRO A 15 -12.50 -17.29 -5.39
CA PRO A 15 -13.81 -17.80 -4.99
C PRO A 15 -14.94 -16.89 -5.52
N ARG A 16 -15.97 -17.48 -6.13
CA ARG A 16 -17.14 -16.71 -6.61
C ARG A 16 -17.75 -15.83 -5.52
N ARG A 17 -17.77 -16.32 -4.27
CA ARG A 17 -18.25 -15.57 -3.10
C ARG A 17 -17.47 -14.26 -2.90
N MET A 18 -16.16 -14.28 -3.14
CA MET A 18 -15.33 -13.07 -3.05
C MET A 18 -15.68 -12.07 -4.16
N HIS A 19 -15.66 -12.54 -5.41
CA HIS A 19 -15.95 -11.70 -6.58
C HIS A 19 -17.34 -11.03 -6.49
N CYS A 20 -18.37 -11.78 -6.07
CA CYS A 20 -19.73 -11.26 -5.96
C CYS A 20 -19.99 -10.46 -4.67
N SER A 21 -19.00 -10.34 -3.77
CA SER A 21 -19.19 -9.64 -2.49
C SER A 21 -19.33 -8.12 -2.63
N PRO A 22 -20.10 -7.45 -1.76
CA PRO A 22 -20.14 -5.99 -1.70
C PRO A 22 -18.75 -5.39 -1.43
N ALA A 23 -17.92 -6.10 -0.66
CA ALA A 23 -16.55 -5.73 -0.38
C ALA A 23 -15.71 -5.62 -1.66
N PHE A 24 -15.77 -6.61 -2.54
CA PHE A 24 -15.00 -6.63 -3.79
C PHE A 24 -15.42 -5.52 -4.74
N ARG A 25 -16.73 -5.24 -4.85
CA ARG A 25 -17.28 -4.17 -5.70
C ARG A 25 -16.84 -2.76 -5.27
N LYS A 26 -16.38 -2.58 -4.04
CA LYS A 26 -15.85 -1.30 -3.53
C LYS A 26 -14.38 -1.08 -3.82
N LEU A 27 -13.69 -2.09 -4.36
CA LEU A 27 -12.27 -1.98 -4.69
C LEU A 27 -12.07 -1.16 -5.97
N THR A 28 -11.02 -0.35 -5.97
CA THR A 28 -10.51 0.29 -7.20
C THR A 28 -9.77 -0.74 -8.06
N ALA A 29 -9.62 -0.48 -9.36
CA ALA A 29 -8.89 -1.35 -10.29
C ALA A 29 -7.45 -1.62 -9.79
N SER A 30 -6.74 -0.59 -9.33
CA SER A 30 -5.40 -0.73 -8.76
C SER A 30 -5.39 -1.63 -7.51
N SER A 31 -6.41 -1.52 -6.66
CA SER A 31 -6.53 -2.37 -5.46
C SER A 31 -6.82 -3.82 -5.82
N ILE A 32 -7.58 -4.08 -6.88
CA ILE A 32 -7.83 -5.43 -7.39
C ILE A 32 -6.53 -6.05 -7.91
N LEU A 33 -5.74 -5.31 -8.70
CA LEU A 33 -4.43 -5.78 -9.17
C LEU A 33 -3.50 -6.12 -8.00
N VAL A 34 -3.41 -5.24 -7.01
CA VAL A 34 -2.61 -5.47 -5.80
C VAL A 34 -3.11 -6.67 -5.01
N LEU A 35 -4.43 -6.85 -4.88
CA LEU A 35 -5.02 -8.02 -4.23
C LEU A 35 -4.63 -9.31 -4.95
N PHE A 36 -4.67 -9.31 -6.28
CA PHE A 36 -4.27 -10.48 -7.08
C PHE A 36 -2.80 -10.82 -6.86
N GLU A 37 -1.90 -9.83 -6.78
CA GLU A 37 -0.50 -10.09 -6.43
C GLU A 37 -0.35 -10.77 -5.07
N PHE A 38 -1.08 -10.34 -4.05
CA PHE A 38 -1.09 -11.03 -2.76
C PHE A 38 -1.61 -12.47 -2.88
N MET A 39 -2.64 -12.70 -3.68
CA MET A 39 -3.21 -14.03 -3.88
C MET A 39 -2.26 -14.94 -4.67
N PHE A 40 -1.49 -14.43 -5.62
CA PHE A 40 -0.46 -15.20 -6.33
C PHE A 40 0.69 -15.62 -5.43
N ARG A 41 1.06 -14.80 -4.45
CA ARG A 41 2.17 -15.07 -3.52
C ARG A 41 1.81 -15.99 -2.37
N ARG A 42 0.54 -16.30 -2.18
CA ARG A 42 0.14 -17.23 -1.12
C ARG A 42 0.62 -18.64 -1.44
N GLN A 43 1.16 -19.30 -0.44
CA GLN A 43 1.56 -20.70 -0.49
C GLN A 43 0.46 -21.54 0.13
N LEU A 44 -0.25 -22.29 -0.69
CA LEU A 44 -1.34 -23.15 -0.23
C LEU A 44 -0.81 -24.52 0.12
N VAL A 45 -1.15 -25.02 1.31
CA VAL A 45 -0.83 -26.36 1.79
C VAL A 45 -2.11 -27.09 2.15
N LYS A 46 -2.25 -28.31 1.66
CA LYS A 46 -3.39 -29.19 2.01
C LYS A 46 -3.20 -29.72 3.43
N VAL A 47 -4.22 -29.60 4.24
CA VAL A 47 -4.19 -30.05 5.65
C VAL A 47 -5.28 -31.10 5.88
N GLY A 48 -4.85 -32.28 6.35
CA GLY A 48 -5.73 -33.39 6.65
C GLY A 48 -6.26 -34.13 5.42
N ARG A 49 -7.22 -35.04 5.64
CA ARG A 49 -7.82 -35.92 4.61
C ARG A 49 -8.87 -35.19 3.75
N ARG A 50 -9.50 -34.14 4.26
CA ARG A 50 -10.49 -33.32 3.54
C ARG A 50 -9.77 -32.24 2.73
N ASP A 51 -10.42 -31.70 1.69
CA ASP A 51 -9.89 -30.61 0.85
C ASP A 51 -9.84 -29.27 1.58
N ARG A 52 -9.14 -29.27 2.72
CA ARG A 52 -8.88 -28.07 3.52
C ARG A 52 -7.51 -27.53 3.17
N TRP A 53 -7.47 -26.30 2.69
CA TRP A 53 -6.26 -25.60 2.31
C TRP A 53 -5.96 -24.48 3.30
N LEU A 54 -4.72 -24.39 3.75
CA LEU A 54 -4.22 -23.28 4.57
C LEU A 54 -3.16 -22.51 3.80
N ILE A 55 -3.07 -21.21 4.10
CA ILE A 55 -2.02 -20.35 3.57
C ILE A 55 -0.82 -20.47 4.51
N LYS A 56 0.23 -21.20 4.10
CA LYS A 56 1.43 -21.46 4.92
C LYS A 56 2.15 -20.18 5.29
N ASN A 57 2.27 -19.25 4.35
CA ASN A 57 2.98 -17.98 4.51
C ASN A 57 2.06 -16.81 4.88
N ASN A 58 0.92 -17.08 5.53
CA ASN A 58 0.01 -16.01 5.93
C ASN A 58 0.65 -15.14 7.03
N GLY A 59 0.67 -13.85 6.82
CA GLY A 59 1.38 -12.90 7.70
C GLY A 59 2.84 -12.65 7.32
N GLU A 60 3.38 -13.39 6.36
CA GLU A 60 4.77 -13.24 5.88
C GLU A 60 4.88 -12.81 4.42
N ILE A 61 3.75 -12.52 3.78
CA ILE A 61 3.74 -12.10 2.38
C ILE A 61 4.33 -10.71 2.28
N VAL A 62 5.39 -10.56 1.47
CA VAL A 62 6.05 -9.28 1.22
C VAL A 62 5.72 -8.81 -0.19
N LEU A 63 5.39 -7.53 -0.33
CA LEU A 63 5.21 -6.86 -1.61
C LEU A 63 5.78 -5.45 -1.49
N THR A 64 6.86 -5.17 -2.23
CA THR A 64 7.58 -3.91 -2.12
C THR A 64 7.09 -2.85 -3.09
N TYR A 65 7.30 -1.58 -2.74
CA TYR A 65 6.98 -0.45 -3.62
C TYR A 65 7.76 -0.50 -4.94
N ALA A 66 9.05 -0.86 -4.88
CA ALA A 66 9.88 -0.97 -6.06
C ALA A 66 9.33 -2.00 -7.04
N GLU A 67 8.98 -3.17 -6.52
CA GLU A 67 8.47 -4.28 -7.31
C GLU A 67 7.14 -3.95 -8.03
N ILE A 68 6.21 -3.34 -7.32
CA ILE A 68 4.93 -2.92 -7.91
C ILE A 68 5.11 -1.83 -8.97
N THR A 69 6.01 -0.88 -8.73
CA THR A 69 6.31 0.17 -9.72
C THR A 69 6.95 -0.41 -10.97
N THR A 70 7.93 -1.31 -10.81
CA THR A 70 8.67 -1.89 -11.94
C THR A 70 7.81 -2.85 -12.76
N ARG A 71 7.01 -3.72 -12.11
CA ARG A 71 6.25 -4.77 -12.81
C ARG A 71 4.91 -4.29 -13.37
N PHE A 72 4.24 -3.35 -12.69
CA PHE A 72 2.87 -2.94 -13.02
C PHE A 72 2.74 -1.44 -13.33
N GLY A 73 3.81 -0.67 -13.25
CA GLY A 73 3.76 0.78 -13.48
C GLY A 73 2.92 1.55 -12.45
N ILE A 74 2.58 0.93 -11.32
CA ILE A 74 1.73 1.55 -10.30
C ILE A 74 2.58 2.50 -9.45
N ALA A 75 2.18 3.77 -9.38
CA ALA A 75 2.85 4.77 -8.56
C ALA A 75 2.82 4.40 -7.06
N ARG A 76 3.85 4.80 -6.31
CA ARG A 76 3.98 4.51 -4.87
C ARG A 76 2.78 4.98 -4.04
N SER A 77 2.24 6.16 -4.36
CA SER A 77 1.05 6.71 -3.70
C SER A 77 -0.18 5.86 -3.97
N THR A 78 -0.40 5.44 -5.22
CA THR A 78 -1.50 4.56 -5.62
C THR A 78 -1.41 3.20 -4.94
N PHE A 79 -0.21 2.61 -4.90
CA PHE A 79 0.01 1.36 -4.17
C PHE A 79 -0.30 1.49 -2.68
N ARG A 80 0.18 2.56 -2.03
CA ARG A 80 -0.14 2.84 -0.63
C ARG A 80 -1.64 2.93 -0.39
N ASN A 81 -2.36 3.69 -1.22
CA ASN A 81 -3.81 3.84 -1.13
C ASN A 81 -4.53 2.50 -1.36
N SER A 82 -4.03 1.67 -2.28
CA SER A 82 -4.55 0.31 -2.53
C SER A 82 -4.41 -0.57 -1.29
N ILE A 83 -3.24 -0.57 -0.64
CA ILE A 83 -3.04 -1.31 0.62
C ILE A 83 -4.01 -0.80 1.70
N ASP A 84 -4.14 0.51 1.86
CA ASP A 84 -5.03 1.09 2.86
C ASP A 84 -6.50 0.71 2.60
N GLN A 85 -6.92 0.69 1.34
CA GLN A 85 -8.26 0.23 0.94
C GLN A 85 -8.46 -1.26 1.24
N LEU A 86 -7.51 -2.11 0.88
CA LEU A 86 -7.58 -3.56 1.12
C LEU A 86 -7.64 -3.90 2.61
N VAL A 87 -6.86 -3.21 3.44
CA VAL A 87 -6.89 -3.36 4.91
C VAL A 87 -8.23 -2.89 5.48
N LYS A 88 -8.72 -1.72 5.03
CA LYS A 88 -9.98 -1.14 5.49
C LYS A 88 -11.19 -2.02 5.16
N ILE A 89 -11.21 -2.61 3.97
CA ILE A 89 -12.30 -3.47 3.51
C ILE A 89 -12.17 -4.90 4.06
N GLY A 90 -10.96 -5.33 4.45
CA GLY A 90 -10.73 -6.59 5.14
C GLY A 90 -10.25 -7.73 4.24
N PHE A 91 -9.63 -7.45 3.10
CA PHE A 91 -9.00 -8.46 2.25
C PHE A 91 -7.60 -8.85 2.72
N ILE A 92 -6.87 -7.91 3.32
CA ILE A 92 -5.54 -8.14 3.88
C ILE A 92 -5.44 -7.55 5.28
N ASP A 93 -4.49 -8.07 6.05
CA ASP A 93 -4.05 -7.51 7.32
C ASP A 93 -2.55 -7.20 7.25
N ILE A 94 -2.11 -6.14 7.93
CA ILE A 94 -0.70 -5.83 8.08
C ILE A 94 -0.19 -6.58 9.30
N ALA A 95 0.63 -7.60 9.09
CA ALA A 95 1.23 -8.38 10.15
C ALA A 95 2.45 -7.66 10.75
N HIS A 96 3.24 -7.00 9.89
CA HIS A 96 4.41 -6.22 10.29
C HIS A 96 4.50 -4.92 9.51
N HIS A 97 4.72 -3.81 10.20
CA HIS A 97 4.97 -2.50 9.59
C HIS A 97 6.48 -2.32 9.37
N GLY A 98 6.91 -2.45 8.14
CA GLY A 98 8.30 -2.24 7.78
C GLY A 98 8.75 -0.78 7.84
N GLY A 99 10.05 -0.57 7.62
CA GLY A 99 10.66 0.76 7.52
C GLY A 99 11.29 1.24 8.82
N GLY A 100 11.46 0.39 9.83
CA GLY A 100 12.20 0.70 11.04
C GLY A 100 13.72 0.74 10.83
N MET A 101 14.24 -0.19 10.04
CA MET A 101 15.66 -0.34 9.72
C MET A 101 15.88 -0.56 8.22
N MET A 102 17.13 -0.51 7.77
CA MET A 102 17.47 -0.86 6.37
C MET A 102 17.01 -2.28 6.05
N LYS A 103 16.40 -2.45 4.86
CA LYS A 103 15.84 -3.71 4.35
C LYS A 103 14.61 -4.24 5.12
N ASP A 104 14.10 -3.50 6.11
CA ASP A 104 12.87 -3.90 6.80
C ASP A 104 11.65 -3.63 5.92
N CYS A 105 10.98 -4.71 5.49
CA CYS A 105 9.81 -4.65 4.61
C CYS A 105 8.53 -4.97 5.37
N SER A 106 7.44 -4.30 4.99
CA SER A 106 6.13 -4.63 5.53
C SER A 106 5.71 -6.04 5.14
N LYS A 107 5.15 -6.79 6.11
CA LYS A 107 4.61 -8.13 5.90
C LYS A 107 3.09 -8.10 6.02
N TYR A 108 2.44 -8.88 5.18
CA TYR A 108 0.99 -8.89 5.04
C TYR A 108 0.44 -10.30 5.15
N GLY A 109 -0.79 -10.41 5.60
CA GLY A 109 -1.57 -11.64 5.59
C GLY A 109 -2.88 -11.46 4.81
N ILE A 110 -3.33 -12.52 4.16
CA ILE A 110 -4.67 -12.59 3.56
C ILE A 110 -5.69 -12.73 4.69
N SER A 111 -6.73 -11.92 4.63
CA SER A 111 -7.80 -11.88 5.64
C SER A 111 -9.14 -12.23 5.03
N GLU A 112 -10.01 -12.82 5.83
CA GLU A 112 -11.38 -13.16 5.44
C GLU A 112 -12.42 -12.18 6.01
N ARG A 113 -11.98 -11.10 6.67
CA ARG A 113 -12.89 -10.09 7.26
C ARG A 113 -13.84 -9.46 6.25
N TRP A 114 -13.47 -9.45 4.96
CA TRP A 114 -14.32 -8.96 3.87
C TRP A 114 -15.68 -9.66 3.78
N ARG A 115 -15.82 -10.88 4.35
CA ARG A 115 -17.09 -11.62 4.39
C ARG A 115 -18.16 -10.94 5.22
N ASP A 116 -17.71 -10.17 6.21
CA ASP A 116 -18.60 -9.45 7.12
C ASP A 116 -18.66 -7.96 6.79
N TYR A 117 -18.09 -7.56 5.66
CA TYR A 117 -18.13 -6.18 5.20
C TYR A 117 -19.58 -5.68 5.04
N GLY A 118 -19.92 -4.58 5.72
CA GLY A 118 -21.24 -4.00 5.73
C GLY A 118 -22.19 -4.60 6.77
N LYS A 119 -21.77 -5.61 7.53
CA LYS A 119 -22.54 -6.12 8.68
C LYS A 119 -22.14 -5.40 9.97
N GLU A 120 -23.00 -5.50 10.98
CA GLU A 120 -22.80 -4.86 12.30
C GLU A 120 -21.52 -5.32 13.02
N GLY A 121 -21.13 -6.59 12.87
CA GLY A 121 -19.90 -7.15 13.45
C GLY A 121 -18.60 -6.92 12.67
N PHE A 122 -18.60 -6.07 11.65
CA PHE A 122 -17.41 -5.85 10.82
C PHE A 122 -16.32 -5.08 11.56
N ILE A 123 -15.16 -5.73 11.78
CA ILE A 123 -14.00 -5.11 12.43
C ILE A 123 -13.22 -4.27 11.41
N LYS A 124 -13.35 -2.96 11.50
CA LYS A 124 -12.60 -2.01 10.69
C LYS A 124 -11.16 -1.89 11.19
N LYS A 125 -10.19 -2.17 10.31
CA LYS A 125 -8.77 -1.93 10.58
C LYS A 125 -8.23 -0.84 9.67
N SER A 126 -7.23 -0.12 10.14
CA SER A 126 -6.49 0.87 9.35
C SER A 126 -5.00 0.73 9.63
N ARG A 127 -4.18 1.21 8.69
CA ARG A 127 -2.75 1.31 8.92
C ARG A 127 -2.49 2.25 10.09
N LYS A 128 -1.57 1.90 10.96
CA LYS A 128 -1.07 2.81 11.99
C LYS A 128 -0.50 4.06 11.30
N LYS A 129 -0.85 5.24 11.82
CA LYS A 129 -0.21 6.48 11.35
C LYS A 129 1.28 6.38 11.60
N ASP A 130 2.07 6.79 10.62
CA ASP A 130 3.51 6.89 10.78
C ASP A 130 3.81 8.08 11.71
N ASN A 131 4.06 7.77 12.96
CA ASN A 131 4.40 8.76 13.99
C ASN A 131 5.91 9.02 14.04
N ARG A 132 6.70 8.42 13.11
CA ARG A 132 8.12 8.73 13.03
C ARG A 132 8.27 10.22 12.76
N LYS A 133 9.03 10.84 13.62
CA LYS A 133 9.31 12.27 13.50
C LYS A 133 9.98 12.51 12.15
N LEU A 134 9.33 13.27 11.30
CA LEU A 134 9.87 13.65 9.99
C LEU A 134 10.97 14.72 10.14
N GLY A 135 11.91 14.52 11.07
CA GLY A 135 13.08 15.34 11.29
C GLY A 135 12.78 16.85 11.27
N PHE A 136 13.37 17.54 10.32
CA PHE A 136 13.33 19.02 10.21
C PHE A 136 11.96 19.64 9.83
N ARG A 137 10.91 18.84 9.64
CA ARG A 137 9.58 19.35 9.26
C ARG A 137 8.59 19.44 10.42
N GLN A 138 9.02 19.16 11.64
CA GLN A 138 8.14 19.29 12.80
C GLN A 138 8.12 20.73 13.31
N ASP A 139 6.93 21.22 13.66
CA ASP A 139 6.76 22.56 14.20
C ASP A 139 7.52 22.80 15.51
N ASN A 140 7.77 21.72 16.26
CA ASN A 140 8.51 21.73 17.52
C ASN A 140 9.99 21.32 17.39
N TRP A 141 10.57 21.32 16.17
CA TRP A 141 11.96 20.92 15.94
C TRP A 141 12.95 21.76 16.76
N GLU A 142 12.72 23.06 16.88
CA GLU A 142 13.56 23.99 17.64
C GLU A 142 13.57 23.64 19.14
N GLN A 143 12.42 23.28 19.69
CA GLN A 143 12.29 22.86 21.09
C GLN A 143 12.99 21.52 21.36
N GLN A 144 12.94 20.59 20.39
CA GLN A 144 13.54 19.27 20.56
C GLN A 144 15.04 19.24 20.33
N THR A 145 15.58 20.09 19.49
CA THR A 145 17.00 20.09 19.13
C THR A 145 17.78 21.24 19.76
N GLY A 146 17.12 22.23 20.34
CA GLY A 146 17.72 23.48 20.85
C GLY A 146 18.32 24.35 19.75
N ARG A 147 18.09 24.01 18.48
CA ARG A 147 18.66 24.77 17.34
C ARG A 147 17.57 25.61 16.67
N LYS A 148 17.82 26.91 16.48
CA LYS A 148 16.93 27.78 15.72
C LYS A 148 17.04 27.45 14.21
N ARG A 149 15.91 27.39 13.51
CA ARG A 149 15.93 27.33 12.05
C ARG A 149 16.52 28.62 11.49
N LYS A 150 17.55 28.48 10.65
CA LYS A 150 18.03 29.66 9.87
C LYS A 150 16.89 30.02 8.92
N SER A 151 16.36 31.24 9.05
CA SER A 151 15.38 31.78 8.10
C SER A 151 16.04 31.82 6.72
N LYS A 152 15.39 31.23 5.73
CA LYS A 152 15.83 31.39 4.34
C LYS A 152 15.72 32.86 4.01
N PRO A 153 16.77 33.50 3.43
CA PRO A 153 16.65 34.86 2.96
C PRO A 153 15.47 34.90 1.98
N LYS A 154 14.54 35.82 2.20
CA LYS A 154 13.50 36.11 1.21
C LYS A 154 14.21 36.65 -0.01
N ILE A 155 14.32 35.87 -1.07
CA ILE A 155 14.72 36.34 -2.38
C ILE A 155 13.56 37.24 -2.83
N GLY A 156 13.73 38.55 -2.68
CA GLY A 156 12.81 39.54 -3.24
C GLY A 156 12.93 39.45 -4.76
N ILE A 157 11.91 38.92 -5.42
CA ILE A 157 11.73 39.07 -6.86
C ILE A 157 11.24 40.51 -7.03
N SER A 158 12.16 41.44 -7.33
CA SER A 158 11.80 42.77 -7.79
C SER A 158 11.31 42.64 -9.23
N ASN A 159 10.00 42.72 -9.40
CA ASN A 159 9.39 42.87 -10.72
C ASN A 159 9.55 44.32 -11.20
N ASP A 160 10.74 44.67 -11.65
CA ASP A 160 10.96 45.90 -12.40
C ASP A 160 10.81 45.61 -13.89
N THR A 161 9.58 45.52 -14.36
CA THR A 161 9.25 45.63 -15.78
C THR A 161 8.46 46.88 -16.04
N ASN A 162 9.17 48.00 -16.09
CA ASN A 162 8.69 49.20 -16.76
C ASN A 162 9.67 49.55 -17.88
N SER A 163 9.49 48.98 -19.07
CA SER A 163 10.05 49.48 -20.32
C SER A 163 8.94 50.14 -21.11
N SER A 164 8.89 51.47 -20.99
CA SER A 164 8.12 52.36 -21.86
C SER A 164 8.64 52.29 -23.28
N ILE A 165 7.82 51.72 -24.18
CA ILE A 165 8.03 51.76 -25.62
C ILE A 165 7.53 53.11 -26.10
N THR A 166 8.44 54.04 -26.38
CA THR A 166 8.14 55.26 -27.15
C THR A 166 8.15 54.94 -28.63
N ASN A 167 6.98 54.95 -29.25
CA ASN A 167 6.82 54.92 -30.69
C ASN A 167 7.28 56.27 -31.25
N ASN A 168 8.33 56.29 -32.05
CA ASN A 168 8.67 57.40 -32.90
C ASN A 168 8.38 57.05 -34.37
N THR A 169 7.32 57.67 -34.86
CA THR A 169 6.97 57.73 -36.29
C THR A 169 7.85 58.79 -36.99
N ARG A 170 8.53 58.35 -38.02
CA ARG A 170 8.81 59.21 -39.23
C ARG A 170 9.08 58.28 -40.42
#